data_b512f9512300c429ac23398e21a0fd1c
#
_entry.id   b512f9512300c429ac23398e21a0fd1c
#
_cell.length_a   1.000
_cell.length_b   1.000
_cell.length_c   1.000
_cell.angle_alpha   90.00
_cell.angle_beta   90.00
_cell.angle_gamma   90.00
#
_symmetry.space_group_name_H-M   'P 1'
#
loop_
_entity.id
_entity.type
_entity.pdbx_description
1 polymer ?
#
loop_
_entity_poly.entity_id
_entity_poly.type
_entity_poly.pdbx_seq_one_letter_code
_entity_poly.pdbx_strand_id
1 'polypeptide(L)'
;SSTVDPSKPMIALTFDDGPRASVTNRILDSLSQYGGRATFFMVGTNVPHNGDVIRRMVAQGCEVANHTNDHKYISKLSSDGIVSQVSAVNQKVAAVCGVSPVVMRPPGGYVDAHSLSVLGSMGMPAIMWSIDTRDWQHRNAQRTINNVLSQVKDGDIILMHDIYDATADAAVVLIPELTA
;
A
#
# COMPACT_ATOMS: atom_id res chain seq x y z
N SER A 1 4.26 -17.47 -8.71
CA SER A 1 3.44 -16.41 -9.32
C SER A 1 1.99 -16.85 -9.37
N SER A 2 1.11 -16.03 -8.83
CA SER A 2 -0.32 -16.30 -8.92
C SER A 2 -0.80 -16.05 -10.33
N THR A 3 -1.47 -17.03 -10.92
CA THR A 3 -2.18 -16.82 -12.18
C THR A 3 -3.43 -16.02 -11.91
N VAL A 4 -3.60 -14.94 -12.66
CA VAL A 4 -4.81 -14.12 -12.64
C VAL A 4 -5.80 -14.72 -13.64
N ASP A 5 -7.03 -14.97 -13.18
CA ASP A 5 -8.11 -15.38 -14.06
C ASP A 5 -8.86 -14.12 -14.52
N PRO A 6 -8.70 -13.70 -15.80
CA PRO A 6 -9.31 -12.47 -16.28
C PRO A 6 -10.85 -12.52 -16.38
N SER A 7 -11.44 -13.71 -16.23
CA SER A 7 -12.90 -13.85 -16.22
C SER A 7 -13.53 -13.51 -14.86
N LYS A 8 -12.71 -13.40 -13.80
CA LYS A 8 -13.19 -13.10 -12.45
C LYS A 8 -12.99 -11.62 -12.12
N PRO A 9 -13.95 -10.99 -11.42
CA PRO A 9 -13.77 -9.63 -10.93
C PRO A 9 -12.53 -9.54 -10.02
N MET A 10 -11.80 -8.44 -10.15
CA MET A 10 -10.60 -8.19 -9.35
C MET A 10 -10.62 -6.78 -8.79
N ILE A 11 -10.14 -6.68 -7.54
CA ILE A 11 -9.89 -5.41 -6.88
C ILE A 11 -8.54 -5.46 -6.21
N ALA A 12 -7.92 -4.30 -6.03
CA ALA A 12 -6.67 -4.17 -5.31
C ALA A 12 -6.93 -3.48 -3.97
N LEU A 13 -6.64 -4.19 -2.87
CA LEU A 13 -6.58 -3.59 -1.55
C LEU A 13 -5.19 -3.01 -1.35
N THR A 14 -5.11 -1.73 -1.05
CA THR A 14 -3.83 -1.06 -0.84
C THR A 14 -3.82 -0.30 0.47
N PHE A 15 -2.66 -0.28 1.13
CA PHE A 15 -2.46 0.33 2.44
C PHE A 15 -1.22 1.21 2.40
N ASP A 16 -1.36 2.46 2.78
CA ASP A 16 -0.30 3.46 2.79
C ASP A 16 0.16 3.77 4.22
N ASP A 17 1.34 4.37 4.34
CA ASP A 17 1.93 4.97 5.52
C ASP A 17 2.52 4.01 6.55
N GLY A 18 2.23 2.72 6.45
CA GLY A 18 2.76 1.72 7.39
C GLY A 18 4.20 1.29 7.07
N PRO A 19 4.60 0.16 7.58
CA PRO A 19 3.79 -0.70 8.46
C PRO A 19 3.75 -0.21 9.90
N ARG A 20 2.67 -0.56 10.59
CA ARG A 20 2.56 -0.49 12.05
C ARG A 20 2.14 -1.88 12.53
N ALA A 21 3.03 -2.58 13.21
CA ALA A 21 2.87 -4.02 13.49
C ALA A 21 1.54 -4.38 14.13
N SER A 22 1.07 -3.60 15.10
CA SER A 22 -0.20 -3.86 15.80
C SER A 22 -1.43 -3.76 14.89
N VAL A 23 -1.36 -2.98 13.81
CA VAL A 23 -2.42 -2.81 12.82
C VAL A 23 -2.19 -3.75 11.64
N THR A 24 -1.01 -3.70 11.06
CA THR A 24 -0.66 -4.45 9.84
C THR A 24 -0.79 -5.96 10.05
N ASN A 25 -0.38 -6.49 11.21
CA ASN A 25 -0.51 -7.93 11.50
C ASN A 25 -1.97 -8.38 11.54
N ARG A 26 -2.89 -7.57 12.04
CA ARG A 26 -4.33 -7.89 12.02
C ARG A 26 -4.85 -8.04 10.59
N ILE A 27 -4.41 -7.14 9.71
CA ILE A 27 -4.76 -7.18 8.28
C ILE A 27 -4.19 -8.44 7.63
N LEU A 28 -2.92 -8.76 7.91
CA LEU A 28 -2.26 -9.95 7.39
C LEU A 28 -2.90 -11.25 7.89
N ASP A 29 -3.35 -11.29 9.15
CA ASP A 29 -4.08 -12.43 9.69
C ASP A 29 -5.36 -12.69 8.87
N SER A 30 -6.13 -11.65 8.60
CA SER A 30 -7.36 -11.76 7.82
C SER A 30 -7.09 -12.16 6.37
N LEU A 31 -6.07 -11.57 5.75
CA LEU A 31 -5.66 -11.94 4.38
C LEU A 31 -5.27 -13.42 4.31
N SER A 32 -4.50 -13.89 5.29
CA SER A 32 -4.08 -15.29 5.34
C SER A 32 -5.28 -16.24 5.48
N GLN A 33 -6.23 -15.87 6.34
CA GLN A 33 -7.42 -16.69 6.59
C GLN A 33 -8.28 -16.87 5.35
N TYR A 34 -8.38 -15.85 4.49
CA TYR A 34 -9.26 -15.87 3.32
C TYR A 34 -8.51 -16.00 1.99
N GLY A 35 -7.21 -16.26 2.03
CA GLY A 35 -6.39 -16.44 0.82
C GLY A 35 -6.22 -15.17 0.00
N GLY A 36 -6.38 -13.98 0.63
CA GLY A 36 -6.25 -12.70 -0.03
C GLY A 36 -4.84 -12.17 -0.05
N ARG A 37 -4.61 -11.21 -0.94
CA ARG A 37 -3.34 -10.49 -1.07
C ARG A 37 -3.59 -9.00 -1.18
N ALA A 38 -2.65 -8.20 -0.67
CA ALA A 38 -2.74 -6.75 -0.69
C ALA A 38 -1.39 -6.15 -1.10
N THR A 39 -1.38 -4.86 -1.37
CA THR A 39 -0.17 -4.09 -1.61
C THR A 39 0.02 -3.08 -0.47
N PHE A 40 1.23 -3.04 0.07
CA PHE A 40 1.59 -2.14 1.17
C PHE A 40 2.61 -1.12 0.67
N PHE A 41 2.18 0.14 0.56
CA PHE A 41 3.04 1.27 0.19
C PHE A 41 3.64 1.84 1.47
N MET A 42 4.88 1.47 1.76
CA MET A 42 5.52 1.71 3.05
C MET A 42 6.32 3.00 3.06
N VAL A 43 6.25 3.71 4.18
CA VAL A 43 7.12 4.85 4.46
C VAL A 43 8.44 4.34 5.00
N GLY A 44 9.56 4.79 4.42
CA GLY A 44 10.87 4.23 4.71
C GLY A 44 11.31 4.33 6.17
N THR A 45 10.92 5.39 6.87
CA THR A 45 11.24 5.54 8.30
C THR A 45 10.60 4.47 9.18
N ASN A 46 9.56 3.79 8.70
CA ASN A 46 8.91 2.70 9.42
C ASN A 46 9.50 1.32 9.11
N VAL A 47 10.40 1.21 8.14
CA VAL A 47 10.85 -0.09 7.62
C VAL A 47 11.85 -0.79 8.56
N PRO A 48 12.94 -0.15 9.05
CA PRO A 48 13.99 -0.91 9.74
C PRO A 48 13.54 -1.64 11.00
N HIS A 49 12.60 -1.08 11.76
CA HIS A 49 12.14 -1.69 13.01
C HIS A 49 10.89 -2.55 12.85
N ASN A 50 10.43 -2.77 11.61
CA ASN A 50 9.28 -3.61 11.28
C ASN A 50 9.63 -4.75 10.32
N GLY A 51 10.87 -5.22 10.35
CA GLY A 51 11.35 -6.26 9.44
C GLY A 51 10.52 -7.54 9.49
N ASP A 52 10.11 -7.99 10.68
CA ASP A 52 9.31 -9.21 10.82
C ASP A 52 7.97 -9.12 10.09
N VAL A 53 7.28 -8.00 10.23
CA VAL A 53 5.99 -7.78 9.56
C VAL A 53 6.17 -7.70 8.05
N ILE A 54 7.24 -7.07 7.58
CA ILE A 54 7.54 -6.94 6.15
C ILE A 54 7.89 -8.30 5.54
N ARG A 55 8.69 -9.11 6.22
CA ARG A 55 8.97 -10.49 5.78
C ARG A 55 7.70 -11.32 5.72
N ARG A 56 6.77 -11.11 6.67
CA ARG A 56 5.46 -11.76 6.66
C ARG A 56 4.64 -11.37 5.43
N MET A 57 4.63 -10.08 5.06
CA MET A 57 3.95 -9.63 3.84
C MET A 57 4.42 -10.43 2.62
N VAL A 58 5.73 -10.55 2.45
CA VAL A 58 6.33 -11.28 1.33
C VAL A 58 5.97 -12.76 1.38
N ALA A 59 6.06 -13.37 2.56
CA ALA A 59 5.74 -14.79 2.74
C ALA A 59 4.28 -15.10 2.39
N GLN A 60 3.37 -14.16 2.61
CA GLN A 60 1.95 -14.31 2.28
C GLN A 60 1.62 -13.94 0.83
N GLY A 61 2.61 -13.54 0.02
CA GLY A 61 2.42 -13.16 -1.36
C GLY A 61 1.88 -11.75 -1.57
N CYS A 62 1.92 -10.91 -0.55
CA CYS A 62 1.58 -9.49 -0.67
C CYS A 62 2.71 -8.73 -1.35
N GLU A 63 2.36 -7.62 -2.02
CA GLU A 63 3.35 -6.76 -2.65
C GLU A 63 3.87 -5.73 -1.66
N VAL A 64 5.20 -5.60 -1.59
CA VAL A 64 5.87 -4.53 -0.83
C VAL A 64 6.20 -3.41 -1.80
N ALA A 65 5.79 -2.20 -1.45
CA ALA A 65 5.88 -1.06 -2.34
C ALA A 65 6.35 0.20 -1.60
N ASN A 66 6.56 1.27 -2.34
CA ASN A 66 7.30 2.45 -1.90
C ASN A 66 6.36 3.66 -1.75
N HIS A 67 6.44 4.33 -0.60
CA HIS A 67 5.67 5.55 -0.33
C HIS A 67 6.57 6.69 0.11
N THR A 68 7.78 6.74 -0.39
CA THR A 68 8.91 7.62 -0.04
C THR A 68 9.47 7.38 1.36
N ASN A 69 10.65 7.94 1.63
CA ASN A 69 11.34 7.65 2.89
C ASN A 69 10.69 8.30 4.11
N ASP A 70 10.24 9.55 3.99
CA ASP A 70 9.63 10.30 5.08
C ASP A 70 8.36 11.05 4.65
N HIS A 71 7.59 10.45 3.75
CA HIS A 71 6.27 10.91 3.30
C HIS A 71 6.30 12.31 2.69
N LYS A 72 7.36 12.65 1.97
CA LYS A 72 7.46 13.96 1.31
C LYS A 72 6.69 14.00 -0.01
N TYR A 73 6.10 15.14 -0.32
CA TYR A 73 5.43 15.36 -1.59
C TYR A 73 6.46 15.52 -2.71
N ILE A 74 6.54 14.54 -3.59
CA ILE A 74 7.60 14.48 -4.61
C ILE A 74 7.52 15.61 -5.63
N SER A 75 6.35 16.17 -5.86
CA SER A 75 6.17 17.30 -6.76
C SER A 75 6.90 18.58 -6.28
N LYS A 76 7.30 18.62 -5.01
CA LYS A 76 8.03 19.75 -4.40
C LYS A 76 9.53 19.49 -4.28
N LEU A 77 9.99 18.33 -4.76
CA LEU A 77 11.40 17.94 -4.63
C LEU A 77 12.15 18.12 -5.95
N SER A 78 13.47 18.32 -5.84
CA SER A 78 14.37 18.24 -6.98
C SER A 78 14.46 16.80 -7.49
N SER A 79 15.06 16.62 -8.68
CA SER A 79 15.31 15.28 -9.22
C SER A 79 16.12 14.43 -8.24
N ASP A 80 17.21 14.98 -7.67
CA ASP A 80 18.02 14.27 -6.69
C ASP A 80 17.26 13.97 -5.41
N GLY A 81 16.37 14.87 -4.98
CA GLY A 81 15.50 14.65 -3.83
C GLY A 81 14.55 13.50 -4.03
N ILE A 82 13.92 13.40 -5.20
CA ILE A 82 13.02 12.30 -5.55
C ILE A 82 13.78 10.98 -5.56
N VAL A 83 14.92 10.93 -6.24
CA VAL A 83 15.76 9.73 -6.32
C VAL A 83 16.18 9.27 -4.92
N SER A 84 16.61 10.20 -4.07
CA SER A 84 17.02 9.90 -2.70
C SER A 84 15.88 9.31 -1.87
N GLN A 85 14.69 9.91 -1.93
CA GLN A 85 13.52 9.44 -1.20
C GLN A 85 13.08 8.03 -1.63
N VAL A 86 13.03 7.78 -2.92
CA VAL A 86 12.59 6.50 -3.47
C VAL A 86 13.65 5.42 -3.27
N SER A 87 14.91 5.72 -3.56
CA SER A 87 16.00 4.76 -3.41
C SER A 87 16.22 4.32 -1.96
N ALA A 88 16.06 5.23 -1.00
CA ALA A 88 16.18 4.91 0.40
C ALA A 88 15.21 3.83 0.84
N VAL A 89 13.95 3.90 0.41
CA VAL A 89 12.93 2.88 0.71
C VAL A 89 13.28 1.56 0.04
N ASN A 90 13.64 1.58 -1.24
CA ASN A 90 14.00 0.37 -1.96
C ASN A 90 15.14 -0.37 -1.27
N GLN A 91 16.16 0.36 -0.82
CA GLN A 91 17.30 -0.23 -0.11
C GLN A 91 16.90 -0.78 1.25
N LYS A 92 16.10 -0.05 2.03
CA LYS A 92 15.64 -0.49 3.35
C LYS A 92 14.77 -1.73 3.27
N VAL A 93 13.83 -1.77 2.34
CA VAL A 93 12.94 -2.93 2.16
C VAL A 93 13.75 -4.14 1.69
N ALA A 94 14.64 -3.98 0.73
CA ALA A 94 15.50 -5.07 0.27
C ALA A 94 16.39 -5.61 1.39
N ALA A 95 16.89 -4.73 2.28
CA ALA A 95 17.71 -5.14 3.41
C ALA A 95 16.96 -6.02 4.42
N VAL A 96 15.66 -5.79 4.62
CA VAL A 96 14.89 -6.56 5.62
C VAL A 96 14.22 -7.81 5.03
N CYS A 97 13.88 -7.85 3.75
CA CYS A 97 13.13 -8.99 3.18
C CYS A 97 13.69 -9.55 1.87
N GLY A 98 14.76 -8.97 1.34
CA GLY A 98 15.38 -9.45 0.09
C GLY A 98 14.62 -9.08 -1.19
N VAL A 99 13.53 -8.32 -1.09
CA VAL A 99 12.73 -7.89 -2.23
C VAL A 99 12.77 -6.37 -2.31
N SER A 100 13.08 -5.84 -3.51
CA SER A 100 13.05 -4.41 -3.75
C SER A 100 11.70 -4.00 -4.34
N PRO A 101 11.06 -2.93 -3.83
CA PRO A 101 9.82 -2.43 -4.43
C PRO A 101 10.00 -2.09 -5.92
N VAL A 102 8.97 -2.36 -6.72
CA VAL A 102 8.96 -2.09 -8.16
C VAL A 102 7.92 -1.04 -8.54
N VAL A 103 7.06 -0.66 -7.62
CA VAL A 103 6.07 0.41 -7.80
C VAL A 103 6.08 1.32 -6.59
N MET A 104 5.59 2.54 -6.78
CA MET A 104 5.45 3.50 -5.69
C MET A 104 4.12 4.22 -5.76
N ARG A 105 3.72 4.82 -4.63
CA ARG A 105 2.57 5.73 -4.59
C ARG A 105 3.07 7.08 -4.08
N PRO A 106 2.85 8.15 -4.85
CA PRO A 106 3.24 9.48 -4.38
C PRO A 106 2.42 9.88 -3.15
N PRO A 107 3.07 10.39 -2.08
CA PRO A 107 2.32 10.90 -0.94
C PRO A 107 1.31 11.97 -1.35
N GLY A 108 0.09 11.84 -0.85
CA GLY A 108 -1.03 12.71 -1.19
C GLY A 108 -1.52 12.59 -2.64
N GLY A 109 -0.91 11.75 -3.45
CA GLY A 109 -1.22 11.65 -4.88
C GLY A 109 -0.69 12.83 -5.70
N TYR A 110 0.18 13.66 -5.14
CA TYR A 110 0.69 14.86 -5.82
C TYR A 110 1.85 14.52 -6.74
N VAL A 111 1.61 14.62 -8.04
CA VAL A 111 2.63 14.44 -9.10
C VAL A 111 2.53 15.56 -10.11
N ASP A 112 3.63 15.78 -10.83
CA ASP A 112 3.70 16.67 -11.98
C ASP A 112 4.53 16.01 -13.08
N ALA A 113 4.67 16.67 -14.24
CA ALA A 113 5.43 16.12 -15.36
C ALA A 113 6.88 15.83 -14.97
N HIS A 114 7.50 16.68 -14.16
CA HIS A 114 8.87 16.52 -13.70
C HIS A 114 9.03 15.27 -12.81
N SER A 115 8.19 15.14 -11.77
CA SER A 115 8.28 14.01 -10.85
C SER A 115 8.00 12.67 -11.56
N LEU A 116 7.02 12.65 -12.46
CA LEU A 116 6.73 11.45 -13.26
C LEU A 116 7.89 11.08 -14.18
N SER A 117 8.58 12.08 -14.76
CA SER A 117 9.76 11.82 -15.58
C SER A 117 10.89 11.20 -14.78
N VAL A 118 11.14 11.69 -13.56
CA VAL A 118 12.17 11.13 -12.67
C VAL A 118 11.83 9.69 -12.30
N LEU A 119 10.57 9.43 -11.90
CA LEU A 119 10.12 8.08 -11.58
C LEU A 119 10.25 7.14 -12.79
N GLY A 120 9.92 7.62 -13.98
CA GLY A 120 10.09 6.85 -15.22
C GLY A 120 11.54 6.47 -15.46
N SER A 121 12.48 7.39 -15.24
CA SER A 121 13.91 7.11 -15.37
C SER A 121 14.43 6.08 -14.36
N MET A 122 13.74 5.94 -13.21
CA MET A 122 14.06 4.94 -12.19
C MET A 122 13.35 3.60 -12.42
N GLY A 123 12.46 3.51 -13.40
CA GLY A 123 11.62 2.34 -13.61
C GLY A 123 10.59 2.13 -12.50
N MET A 124 10.13 3.20 -11.84
CA MET A 124 9.21 3.15 -10.70
C MET A 124 7.85 3.74 -11.08
N PRO A 125 6.91 2.93 -11.60
CA PRO A 125 5.57 3.44 -11.91
C PRO A 125 4.85 3.98 -10.66
N ALA A 126 4.14 5.09 -10.83
CA ALA A 126 3.30 5.66 -9.79
C ALA A 126 1.91 5.01 -9.86
N ILE A 127 1.47 4.44 -8.76
CA ILE A 127 0.17 3.78 -8.63
C ILE A 127 -0.76 4.68 -7.82
N MET A 128 -1.85 5.09 -8.45
CA MET A 128 -2.88 5.89 -7.80
C MET A 128 -4.00 4.99 -7.28
N TRP A 129 -5.17 5.54 -7.07
CA TRP A 129 -6.34 4.81 -6.54
C TRP A 129 -7.62 5.29 -7.20
N SER A 130 -8.68 4.49 -7.10
CA SER A 130 -10.01 4.84 -7.58
C SER A 130 -11.02 5.03 -6.45
N ILE A 131 -10.79 4.41 -5.28
CA ILE A 131 -11.62 4.60 -4.08
C ILE A 131 -10.74 5.09 -2.95
N ASP A 132 -11.01 6.30 -2.46
CA ASP A 132 -10.39 6.84 -1.26
C ASP A 132 -11.36 6.66 -0.09
N THR A 133 -11.02 5.80 0.86
CA THR A 133 -11.87 5.53 2.02
C THR A 133 -11.89 6.68 3.02
N ARG A 134 -10.89 7.57 2.96
CA ARG A 134 -10.68 8.67 3.93
C ARG A 134 -10.64 8.17 5.38
N ASP A 135 -10.14 6.96 5.57
CA ASP A 135 -10.00 6.34 6.89
C ASP A 135 -9.16 7.18 7.85
N TRP A 136 -8.14 7.86 7.32
CA TRP A 136 -7.29 8.78 8.07
C TRP A 136 -8.07 9.96 8.67
N GLN A 137 -9.15 10.38 8.01
CA GLN A 137 -9.93 11.55 8.39
C GLN A 137 -10.99 11.22 9.44
N HIS A 138 -11.85 10.24 9.17
CA HIS A 138 -12.96 9.91 10.08
C HIS A 138 -12.60 8.84 11.11
N ARG A 139 -11.62 7.99 10.83
CA ARG A 139 -11.17 6.89 11.71
C ARG A 139 -12.33 6.06 12.25
N ASN A 140 -13.28 5.74 11.38
CA ASN A 140 -14.50 5.02 11.69
C ASN A 140 -14.62 3.80 10.80
N ALA A 141 -14.53 2.60 11.39
CA ALA A 141 -14.53 1.35 10.64
C ALA A 141 -15.81 1.17 9.81
N GLN A 142 -16.97 1.49 10.38
CA GLN A 142 -18.24 1.32 9.67
C GLN A 142 -18.34 2.25 8.45
N ARG A 143 -17.83 3.47 8.56
CA ARG A 143 -17.80 4.40 7.42
C ARG A 143 -16.90 3.89 6.30
N THR A 144 -15.75 3.34 6.65
CA THR A 144 -14.84 2.72 5.66
C THR A 144 -15.52 1.53 4.99
N ILE A 145 -16.14 0.64 5.76
CA ILE A 145 -16.86 -0.52 5.22
C ILE A 145 -17.96 -0.07 4.27
N ASN A 146 -18.80 0.86 4.68
CA ASN A 146 -19.91 1.36 3.86
C ASN A 146 -19.41 2.04 2.59
N ASN A 147 -18.36 2.85 2.70
CA ASN A 147 -17.76 3.53 1.55
C ASN A 147 -17.33 2.52 0.47
N VAL A 148 -16.63 1.47 0.89
CA VAL A 148 -16.13 0.46 -0.06
C VAL A 148 -17.28 -0.36 -0.63
N LEU A 149 -18.11 -0.96 0.22
CA LEU A 149 -19.16 -1.88 -0.23
C LEU A 149 -20.22 -1.21 -1.08
N SER A 150 -20.47 0.08 -0.92
CA SER A 150 -21.48 0.81 -1.68
C SER A 150 -21.06 1.13 -3.12
N GLN A 151 -19.78 1.09 -3.45
CA GLN A 151 -19.29 1.55 -4.75
C GLN A 151 -18.27 0.64 -5.43
N VAL A 152 -17.75 -0.37 -4.73
CA VAL A 152 -16.67 -1.21 -5.27
C VAL A 152 -17.13 -1.97 -6.51
N LYS A 153 -16.28 -2.00 -7.53
CA LYS A 153 -16.49 -2.72 -8.77
C LYS A 153 -15.18 -3.31 -9.26
N ASP A 154 -15.25 -4.17 -10.24
CA ASP A 154 -14.07 -4.77 -10.89
C ASP A 154 -13.10 -3.70 -11.37
N GLY A 155 -11.83 -3.90 -11.06
CA GLY A 155 -10.75 -2.99 -11.45
C GLY A 155 -10.46 -1.88 -10.45
N ASP A 156 -11.21 -1.76 -9.36
CA ASP A 156 -10.98 -0.71 -8.38
C ASP A 156 -9.69 -0.95 -7.59
N ILE A 157 -9.02 0.15 -7.26
CA ILE A 157 -7.88 0.22 -6.36
C ILE A 157 -8.32 1.00 -5.13
N ILE A 158 -8.33 0.34 -3.98
CA ILE A 158 -8.86 0.90 -2.73
C ILE A 158 -7.71 1.40 -1.87
N LEU A 159 -7.78 2.67 -1.47
CA LEU A 159 -6.79 3.31 -0.61
C LEU A 159 -7.23 3.27 0.85
N MET A 160 -6.39 2.69 1.68
CA MET A 160 -6.47 2.70 3.14
C MET A 160 -5.10 2.97 3.73
N HIS A 161 -5.03 3.12 5.05
CA HIS A 161 -3.77 3.39 5.76
C HIS A 161 -3.61 2.42 6.93
N ASP A 162 -2.58 1.56 6.88
CA ASP A 162 -2.37 0.49 7.87
C ASP A 162 -1.63 0.97 9.13
N ILE A 163 -2.01 2.15 9.60
CA ILE A 163 -1.51 2.73 10.85
C ILE A 163 -2.64 3.03 11.85
N TYR A 164 -3.90 2.83 11.46
CA TYR A 164 -5.07 3.11 12.30
C TYR A 164 -5.78 1.82 12.70
N ASP A 165 -6.14 1.68 13.99
CA ASP A 165 -6.90 0.53 14.47
C ASP A 165 -8.25 0.40 13.76
N ALA A 166 -8.92 1.54 13.51
CA ALA A 166 -10.18 1.56 12.78
C ALA A 166 -10.05 0.98 11.36
N THR A 167 -8.91 1.18 10.70
CA THR A 167 -8.64 0.59 9.39
C THR A 167 -8.51 -0.93 9.49
N ALA A 168 -7.82 -1.45 10.50
CA ALA A 168 -7.76 -2.89 10.73
C ALA A 168 -9.15 -3.46 11.03
N ASP A 169 -9.96 -2.78 11.84
CA ASP A 169 -11.34 -3.18 12.14
C ASP A 169 -12.18 -3.27 10.86
N ALA A 170 -12.03 -2.30 9.95
CA ALA A 170 -12.71 -2.31 8.66
C ALA A 170 -12.20 -3.43 7.76
N ALA A 171 -10.90 -3.63 7.69
CA ALA A 171 -10.27 -4.62 6.83
C ALA A 171 -10.69 -6.05 7.18
N VAL A 172 -10.81 -6.38 8.47
CA VAL A 172 -11.23 -7.72 8.89
C VAL A 172 -12.67 -8.06 8.49
N VAL A 173 -13.49 -7.05 8.22
CA VAL A 173 -14.84 -7.22 7.65
C VAL A 173 -14.79 -7.24 6.12
N LEU A 174 -14.05 -6.32 5.52
CA LEU A 174 -13.99 -6.16 4.06
C LEU A 174 -13.31 -7.33 3.36
N ILE A 175 -12.25 -7.89 3.92
CA ILE A 175 -11.48 -8.95 3.27
C ILE A 175 -12.35 -10.17 2.96
N PRO A 176 -13.10 -10.77 3.92
CA PRO A 176 -14.00 -11.87 3.56
C PRO A 176 -15.10 -11.47 2.58
N GLU A 177 -15.65 -10.26 2.70
CA GLU A 177 -16.69 -9.78 1.78
C GLU A 177 -16.18 -9.65 0.34
N LEU A 178 -14.95 -9.16 0.17
CA LEU A 178 -14.36 -8.91 -1.13
C LEU A 178 -13.73 -10.16 -1.76
N THR A 179 -13.43 -11.19 -0.98
CA THR A 179 -12.91 -12.47 -1.49
C THR A 179 -14.02 -13.48 -1.80
N ALA A 180 -15.21 -13.16 -1.44
CA ALA A 180 -16.37 -14.01 -1.72
C ALA A 180 -16.76 -13.98 -3.20
#